data_ccc9c3867065f67b83660293fe40cd35
#
_entry.id   ccc9c3867065f67b83660293fe40cd35
#
_cell.length_a   1.000
_cell.length_b   1.000
_cell.length_c   1.000
_cell.angle_alpha   90.00
_cell.angle_beta   90.00
_cell.angle_gamma   90.00
#
_symmetry.space_group_name_H-M   'P 1'
#
loop_
_entity.id
_entity.type
_entity.pdbx_description
1 polymer ?
#
loop_
_entity_poly.entity_id
_entity_poly.type
_entity_poly.pdbx_seq_one_letter_code
_entity_poly.pdbx_strand_id
1 'polypeptide(L)'
;MEVVHRRCAGLDVHKESVVACVRLVKDGQIIREVRTYETTTAGLLALSAWLAEQGCTHVAMEATGVYWKPVWHILDDGPFELVLANAAHIKNVPGRKTDVNDATWIADLLAHGLIRASFVPEAAIQELRGLMRTRK
;
A
#
# COMPACT_ATOMS: atom_id res chain seq x y z
N MET A 1 18.09 -7.46 10.01
CA MET A 1 17.91 -6.23 9.22
C MET A 1 17.21 -5.18 10.05
N GLU A 2 17.63 -3.93 9.91
CA GLU A 2 17.04 -2.84 10.68
C GLU A 2 15.62 -2.52 10.22
N VAL A 3 14.70 -2.29 11.16
CA VAL A 3 13.33 -1.87 10.86
C VAL A 3 13.30 -0.36 10.70
N VAL A 4 12.96 0.11 9.50
CA VAL A 4 12.87 1.53 9.17
C VAL A 4 11.47 2.08 9.50
N HIS A 5 10.43 1.28 9.23
CA HIS A 5 9.05 1.67 9.50
C HIS A 5 8.39 0.65 10.42
N ARG A 6 8.00 1.09 11.60
CA ARG A 6 7.40 0.20 12.62
C ARG A 6 5.91 -0.06 12.39
N ARG A 7 5.23 0.87 11.72
CA ARG A 7 3.80 0.77 11.42
C ARG A 7 3.58 1.07 9.96
N CYS A 8 3.40 0.02 9.18
CA CYS A 8 3.27 0.18 7.74
C CYS A 8 2.32 -0.88 7.18
N ALA A 9 1.98 -0.73 5.92
CA ALA A 9 1.11 -1.67 5.22
C ALA A 9 1.55 -1.89 3.79
N GLY A 10 1.30 -3.09 3.29
CA GLY A 10 1.46 -3.43 1.89
C GLY A 10 0.11 -3.73 1.27
N LEU A 11 -0.10 -3.27 0.05
CA LEU A 11 -1.34 -3.48 -0.68
C LEU A 11 -1.07 -4.24 -1.97
N ASP A 12 -1.83 -5.30 -2.18
CA ASP A 12 -1.87 -6.04 -3.44
C ASP A 12 -3.18 -5.66 -4.13
N VAL A 13 -3.08 -4.81 -5.15
CA VAL A 13 -4.24 -4.21 -5.82
C VAL A 13 -4.63 -5.04 -7.04
N HIS A 14 -5.88 -5.44 -7.08
CA HIS A 14 -6.50 -6.13 -8.22
C HIS A 14 -7.65 -5.27 -8.76
N LYS A 15 -8.26 -5.73 -9.86
CA LYS A 15 -9.35 -5.00 -10.48
C LYS A 15 -10.54 -4.78 -9.53
N GLU A 16 -10.93 -5.80 -8.79
CA GLU A 16 -12.14 -5.78 -7.97
C GLU A 16 -11.87 -5.80 -6.48
N SER A 17 -10.63 -6.04 -6.07
CA SER A 17 -10.29 -6.13 -4.65
C SER A 17 -8.88 -5.65 -4.35
N VAL A 18 -8.66 -5.29 -3.10
CA VAL A 18 -7.34 -4.96 -2.57
C VAL A 18 -7.10 -5.85 -1.35
N VAL A 19 -6.02 -6.62 -1.40
CA VAL A 19 -5.54 -7.36 -0.23
C VAL A 19 -4.54 -6.46 0.50
N ALA A 20 -4.81 -6.19 1.78
CA ALA A 20 -3.97 -5.29 2.58
C ALA A 20 -3.37 -6.07 3.75
N CYS A 21 -2.07 -5.91 3.96
CA CYS A 21 -1.38 -6.45 5.13
C CYS A 21 -0.82 -5.30 5.96
N VAL A 22 -1.33 -5.15 7.17
CA VAL A 22 -0.77 -4.21 8.16
C VAL A 22 0.32 -4.93 8.94
N ARG A 23 1.48 -4.30 9.05
CA ARG A 23 2.61 -4.83 9.79
C ARG A 23 2.99 -3.85 10.89
N LEU A 24 2.89 -4.30 12.13
CA LEU A 24 3.18 -3.49 13.31
C LEU A 24 4.28 -4.15 14.13
N VAL A 25 5.15 -3.33 14.70
CA VAL A 25 6.11 -3.79 15.71
C VAL A 25 5.63 -3.27 17.05
N LYS A 26 5.28 -4.19 17.93
CA LYS A 26 4.78 -3.87 19.27
C LYS A 26 5.46 -4.74 20.30
N ASP A 27 6.08 -4.10 21.29
CA ASP A 27 6.80 -4.80 22.38
C ASP A 27 7.84 -5.81 21.85
N GLY A 28 8.56 -5.43 20.78
CA GLY A 28 9.56 -6.28 20.15
C GLY A 28 9.01 -7.41 19.30
N GLN A 29 7.68 -7.50 19.16
CA GLN A 29 7.03 -8.53 18.36
C GLN A 29 6.45 -7.93 17.08
N ILE A 30 6.51 -8.71 15.99
CA ILE A 30 5.93 -8.35 14.72
C ILE A 30 4.52 -8.90 14.64
N ILE A 31 3.54 -8.02 14.41
CA ILE A 31 2.14 -8.39 14.26
C ILE A 31 1.74 -8.07 12.82
N ARG A 32 1.15 -9.06 12.13
CA ARG A 32 0.64 -8.89 10.78
C ARG A 32 -0.86 -9.22 10.77
N GLU A 33 -1.64 -8.35 10.14
CA GLU A 33 -3.06 -8.59 9.93
C GLU A 33 -3.39 -8.35 8.47
N VAL A 34 -4.07 -9.29 7.84
CA VAL A 34 -4.43 -9.24 6.42
C VAL A 34 -5.94 -9.10 6.30
N ARG A 35 -6.40 -8.13 5.52
CA ARG A 35 -7.80 -7.92 5.19
C ARG A 35 -7.96 -7.68 3.69
N THR A 36 -9.12 -8.01 3.17
CA THR A 36 -9.46 -7.75 1.77
C THR A 36 -10.61 -6.75 1.71
N TYR A 37 -10.47 -5.78 0.83
CA TYR A 37 -11.49 -4.75 0.59
C TYR A 37 -11.86 -4.71 -0.88
N GLU A 38 -13.08 -4.29 -1.19
CA GLU A 38 -13.49 -4.07 -2.58
C GLU A 38 -12.91 -2.75 -3.09
N THR A 39 -12.65 -2.67 -4.39
CA THR A 39 -12.11 -1.46 -5.03
C THR A 39 -13.19 -0.42 -5.34
N THR A 40 -14.34 -0.51 -4.69
CA THR A 40 -15.38 0.53 -4.72
C THR A 40 -14.95 1.72 -3.86
N THR A 41 -15.58 2.86 -4.06
CA THR A 41 -15.31 4.04 -3.23
C THR A 41 -15.52 3.74 -1.75
N ALA A 42 -16.64 3.08 -1.41
CA ALA A 42 -16.93 2.70 -0.03
C ALA A 42 -15.86 1.74 0.53
N GLY A 43 -15.46 0.74 -0.25
CA GLY A 43 -14.43 -0.21 0.16
C GLY A 43 -13.08 0.44 0.39
N LEU A 44 -12.68 1.34 -0.49
CA LEU A 44 -11.39 2.04 -0.37
C LEU A 44 -11.37 3.05 0.77
N LEU A 45 -12.51 3.70 1.05
CA LEU A 45 -12.63 4.58 2.22
C LEU A 45 -12.54 3.75 3.51
N ALA A 46 -13.15 2.57 3.54
CA ALA A 46 -13.05 1.67 4.69
C ALA A 46 -11.60 1.20 4.90
N LEU A 47 -10.90 0.89 3.82
CA LEU A 47 -9.48 0.53 3.86
C LEU A 47 -8.64 1.67 4.44
N SER A 48 -8.84 2.89 3.95
CA SER A 48 -8.12 4.06 4.44
C SER A 48 -8.37 4.28 5.93
N ALA A 49 -9.62 4.16 6.37
CA ALA A 49 -9.98 4.30 7.79
C ALA A 49 -9.29 3.24 8.64
N TRP A 50 -9.26 1.99 8.19
CA TRP A 50 -8.61 0.90 8.92
C TRP A 50 -7.10 1.15 9.03
N LEU A 51 -6.45 1.55 7.94
CA LEU A 51 -5.01 1.84 7.96
C LEU A 51 -4.67 2.98 8.91
N ALA A 52 -5.49 4.02 8.93
CA ALA A 52 -5.32 5.15 9.85
C ALA A 52 -5.53 4.72 11.30
N GLU A 53 -6.54 3.88 11.56
CA GLU A 53 -6.81 3.33 12.88
C GLU A 53 -5.64 2.50 13.40
N GLN A 54 -4.98 1.76 12.52
CA GLN A 54 -3.81 0.96 12.88
C GLN A 54 -2.55 1.82 13.08
N GLY A 55 -2.63 3.10 12.80
CA GLY A 55 -1.49 4.01 12.98
C GLY A 55 -0.40 3.85 11.94
N CYS A 56 -0.73 3.37 10.75
CA CYS A 56 0.24 3.21 9.67
C CYS A 56 0.84 4.56 9.28
N THR A 57 2.17 4.63 9.22
CA THR A 57 2.88 5.83 8.77
C THR A 57 3.19 5.77 7.28
N HIS A 58 3.34 4.58 6.74
CA HIS A 58 3.71 4.35 5.34
C HIS A 58 2.87 3.21 4.77
N VAL A 59 2.45 3.37 3.53
CA VAL A 59 1.67 2.37 2.80
C VAL A 59 2.26 2.21 1.41
N ALA A 60 2.61 1.00 1.03
CA ALA A 60 3.15 0.72 -0.30
C ALA A 60 2.16 -0.11 -1.11
N MET A 61 2.10 0.17 -2.41
CA MET A 61 1.32 -0.62 -3.36
C MET A 61 2.12 -0.85 -4.61
N GLU A 62 1.82 -1.95 -5.30
CA GLU A 62 2.51 -2.35 -6.52
C GLU A 62 1.93 -1.64 -7.74
N ALA A 63 2.82 -1.09 -8.58
CA ALA A 63 2.43 -0.36 -9.80
C ALA A 63 2.20 -1.34 -10.96
N THR A 64 1.10 -2.10 -10.93
CA THR A 64 0.75 -3.02 -11.99
C THR A 64 -0.51 -2.51 -12.71
N GLY A 65 -0.42 -2.33 -14.03
CA GLY A 65 -1.54 -1.83 -14.81
C GLY A 65 -2.02 -0.46 -14.34
N VAL A 66 -3.33 -0.27 -14.30
CA VAL A 66 -3.95 1.02 -13.95
C VAL A 66 -4.80 0.96 -12.68
N TYR A 67 -4.99 -0.23 -12.11
CA TYR A 67 -5.91 -0.43 -10.98
C TYR A 67 -5.43 0.22 -9.68
N TRP A 68 -4.14 0.54 -9.55
CA TRP A 68 -3.59 1.22 -8.39
C TRP A 68 -4.04 2.69 -8.29
N LYS A 69 -4.41 3.31 -9.42
CA LYS A 69 -4.70 4.75 -9.46
C LYS A 69 -5.87 5.19 -8.58
N PRO A 70 -7.04 4.55 -8.61
CA PRO A 70 -8.13 4.91 -7.70
C PRO A 70 -7.77 4.70 -6.23
N VAL A 71 -7.04 3.63 -5.94
CA VAL A 71 -6.58 3.33 -4.58
C VAL A 71 -5.66 4.44 -4.08
N TRP A 72 -4.68 4.80 -4.89
CA TRP A 72 -3.75 5.89 -4.60
C TRP A 72 -4.49 7.18 -4.29
N HIS A 73 -5.43 7.54 -5.16
CA HIS A 73 -6.17 8.79 -5.04
C HIS A 73 -6.92 8.88 -3.70
N ILE A 74 -7.61 7.81 -3.32
CA ILE A 74 -8.40 7.79 -2.07
C ILE A 74 -7.49 7.78 -0.84
N LEU A 75 -6.40 6.99 -0.88
CA LEU A 75 -5.50 6.88 0.25
C LEU A 75 -4.59 8.11 0.41
N ASP A 76 -4.38 8.88 -0.65
CA ASP A 76 -3.53 10.08 -0.61
C ASP A 76 -4.06 11.15 0.36
N ASP A 77 -5.34 11.12 0.69
CA ASP A 77 -5.92 12.01 1.70
C ASP A 77 -5.71 11.54 3.13
N GLY A 78 -5.14 10.36 3.33
CA GLY A 78 -4.91 9.78 4.65
C GLY A 78 -3.64 10.32 5.32
N PRO A 79 -3.42 9.97 6.59
CA PRO A 79 -2.29 10.47 7.37
C PRO A 79 -0.97 9.73 7.13
N PHE A 80 -0.89 8.90 6.12
CA PHE A 80 0.28 8.08 5.81
C PHE A 80 0.93 8.51 4.51
N GLU A 81 2.22 8.21 4.39
CA GLU A 81 2.95 8.42 3.16
C GLU A 81 2.77 7.22 2.23
N LEU A 82 2.37 7.49 0.98
CA LEU A 82 2.17 6.43 -0.02
C LEU A 82 3.45 6.20 -0.82
N VAL A 83 3.74 4.93 -1.07
CA VAL A 83 4.87 4.51 -1.89
C VAL A 83 4.36 3.61 -3.01
N LEU A 84 4.65 4.00 -4.25
CA LEU A 84 4.33 3.17 -5.41
C LEU A 84 5.55 2.33 -5.74
N ALA A 85 5.44 1.02 -5.60
CA ALA A 85 6.56 0.10 -5.75
C ALA A 85 6.62 -0.48 -7.16
N ASN A 86 7.84 -0.67 -7.67
CA ASN A 86 8.05 -1.32 -8.97
C ASN A 86 7.85 -2.83 -8.82
N ALA A 87 6.94 -3.40 -9.61
CA ALA A 87 6.60 -4.82 -9.56
C ALA A 87 7.81 -5.72 -9.81
N ALA A 88 8.64 -5.39 -10.79
CA ALA A 88 9.83 -6.18 -11.10
C ALA A 88 10.83 -6.17 -9.94
N HIS A 89 11.01 -5.02 -9.30
CA HIS A 89 11.89 -4.91 -8.15
C HIS A 89 11.40 -5.77 -6.98
N ILE A 90 10.11 -5.73 -6.69
CA ILE A 90 9.50 -6.54 -5.60
C ILE A 90 9.75 -8.04 -5.86
N LYS A 91 9.56 -8.49 -7.08
CA LYS A 91 9.75 -9.91 -7.43
C LYS A 91 11.20 -10.35 -7.35
N ASN A 92 12.14 -9.44 -7.56
CA ASN A 92 13.55 -9.77 -7.62
C ASN A 92 14.29 -9.66 -6.29
N VAL A 93 13.64 -9.16 -5.23
CA VAL A 93 14.27 -9.14 -3.90
C VAL A 93 14.34 -10.56 -3.35
N PRO A 94 15.54 -11.05 -2.99
CA PRO A 94 15.68 -12.41 -2.48
C PRO A 94 15.14 -12.57 -1.07
N GLY A 95 14.85 -13.80 -0.69
CA GLY A 95 14.46 -14.13 0.69
C GLY A 95 12.98 -14.33 0.92
N ARG A 96 12.15 -14.21 -0.12
CA ARG A 96 10.70 -14.44 0.02
C ARG A 96 10.40 -15.92 0.25
N LYS A 97 9.62 -16.21 1.27
CA LYS A 97 9.11 -17.56 1.53
C LYS A 97 7.92 -17.84 0.62
N THR A 98 7.77 -19.08 0.18
CA THR A 98 6.76 -19.47 -0.81
C THR A 98 5.32 -19.32 -0.35
N ASP A 99 5.07 -19.35 0.95
CA ASP A 99 3.73 -19.26 1.53
C ASP A 99 3.32 -17.82 1.89
N VAL A 100 4.19 -16.86 1.64
CA VAL A 100 3.91 -15.45 1.95
C VAL A 100 3.15 -14.81 0.79
N ASN A 101 1.97 -14.22 1.06
CA ASN A 101 1.21 -13.54 0.03
C ASN A 101 1.86 -12.20 -0.36
N ASP A 102 1.44 -11.65 -1.50
CA ASP A 102 2.05 -10.44 -2.06
C ASP A 102 1.93 -9.23 -1.13
N ALA A 103 0.79 -9.02 -0.50
CA ALA A 103 0.58 -7.89 0.41
C ALA A 103 1.52 -7.98 1.61
N THR A 104 1.67 -9.16 2.19
CA THR A 104 2.59 -9.39 3.31
C THR A 104 4.04 -9.16 2.90
N TRP A 105 4.42 -9.64 1.72
CA TRP A 105 5.76 -9.43 1.19
C TRP A 105 6.06 -7.95 0.98
N ILE A 106 5.12 -7.20 0.40
CA ILE A 106 5.26 -5.76 0.19
C ILE A 106 5.41 -5.04 1.55
N ALA A 107 4.59 -5.40 2.54
CA ALA A 107 4.69 -4.81 3.88
C ALA A 107 6.04 -5.07 4.53
N ASP A 108 6.55 -6.30 4.43
CA ASP A 108 7.86 -6.66 4.98
C ASP A 108 8.99 -5.87 4.30
N LEU A 109 8.95 -5.75 2.98
CA LEU A 109 9.95 -4.99 2.24
C LEU A 109 9.91 -3.51 2.62
N LEU A 110 8.72 -2.94 2.72
CA LEU A 110 8.54 -1.55 3.12
C LEU A 110 9.09 -1.30 4.53
N ALA A 111 8.79 -2.20 5.47
CA ALA A 111 9.24 -2.08 6.85
C ALA A 111 10.76 -2.01 6.97
N HIS A 112 11.48 -2.69 6.10
CA HIS A 112 12.94 -2.71 6.09
C HIS A 112 13.58 -1.70 5.14
N GLY A 113 12.76 -0.83 4.51
CA GLY A 113 13.26 0.17 3.58
C GLY A 113 13.80 -0.41 2.27
N LEU A 114 13.34 -1.59 1.88
CA LEU A 114 13.82 -2.30 0.70
C LEU A 114 13.01 -2.02 -0.57
N ILE A 115 11.96 -1.24 -0.48
CA ILE A 115 11.16 -0.88 -1.65
C ILE A 115 11.77 0.35 -2.32
N ARG A 116 12.04 0.20 -3.63
CA ARG A 116 12.41 1.32 -4.47
C ARG A 116 11.14 1.92 -5.05
N ALA A 117 10.87 3.18 -4.74
CA ALA A 117 9.69 3.86 -5.23
C ALA A 117 9.73 4.02 -6.75
N SER A 118 8.61 3.76 -7.41
CA SER A 118 8.44 4.08 -8.82
C SER A 118 8.12 5.56 -8.97
N PHE A 119 8.54 6.11 -10.11
CA PHE A 119 8.20 7.49 -10.43
C PHE A 119 6.70 7.59 -10.77
N VAL A 120 5.99 8.47 -10.07
CA VAL A 120 4.59 8.79 -10.35
C VAL A 120 4.58 10.20 -10.93
N PRO A 121 4.23 10.36 -12.22
CA PRO A 121 4.18 11.70 -12.82
C PRO A 121 3.18 12.57 -12.09
N GLU A 122 3.60 13.76 -11.72
CA GLU A 122 2.73 14.73 -11.04
C GLU A 122 1.49 15.04 -11.87
N ALA A 123 1.64 15.12 -13.18
CA ALA A 123 0.51 15.36 -14.10
C ALA A 123 -0.56 14.27 -13.97
N ALA A 124 -0.19 13.00 -13.82
CA ALA A 124 -1.14 11.90 -13.65
C ALA A 124 -1.89 12.03 -12.33
N ILE A 125 -1.21 12.41 -11.26
CA ILE A 125 -1.82 12.60 -9.94
C ILE A 125 -2.78 13.79 -9.98
N GLN A 126 -2.37 14.91 -10.57
CA GLN A 126 -3.20 16.09 -10.71
C GLN A 126 -4.45 15.81 -11.55
N GLU A 127 -4.32 15.06 -12.63
CA GLU A 127 -5.44 14.67 -13.47
C GLU A 127 -6.47 13.87 -12.67
N LEU A 128 -6.04 12.89 -11.88
CA LEU A 128 -6.94 12.12 -11.02
C LEU A 128 -7.64 12.98 -9.99
N ARG A 129 -6.91 13.89 -9.35
CA ARG A 129 -7.48 14.82 -8.37
C ARG A 129 -8.48 15.77 -9.03
N GLY A 130 -8.16 16.26 -10.23
CA GLY A 130 -9.05 17.12 -10.99
C GLY A 130 -10.36 16.44 -11.32
N LEU A 131 -10.32 15.20 -11.81
CA LEU A 131 -11.50 14.42 -12.13
C LEU A 131 -12.39 14.20 -10.91
N MET A 132 -11.81 13.94 -9.76
CA MET A 132 -12.57 13.72 -8.53
C MET A 132 -13.18 15.01 -8.00
N ARG A 133 -12.50 16.14 -8.16
CA ARG A 133 -13.00 17.45 -7.72
C ARG A 133 -14.17 17.93 -8.56
N THR A 134 -14.19 17.63 -9.85
CA THR A 134 -15.26 18.07 -10.75
C THR A 134 -16.56 17.31 -10.56
N ARG A 135 -16.56 16.25 -9.77
CA ARG A 135 -17.75 15.45 -9.47
C ARG A 135 -18.57 15.94 -8.28
N LYS A 136 -18.23 17.07 -7.74
CA LYS A 136 -18.98 17.63 -6.63
C LYS A 136 -20.39 18.05 -7.05
#